data_5bfcaa2b3b548fc3cddef772f7407c66
#
_entry.id   5bfcaa2b3b548fc3cddef772f7407c66
#
_cell.length_a   1.000
_cell.length_b   1.000
_cell.length_c   1.000
_cell.angle_alpha   90.00
_cell.angle_beta   90.00
_cell.angle_gamma   90.00
#
_symmetry.space_group_name_H-M   'P 1'
#
loop_
_entity.id
_entity.type
_entity.pdbx_description
1 polymer ?
#
loop_
_entity_poly.entity_id
_entity_poly.type
_entity_poly.pdbx_seq_one_letter_code
_entity_poly.pdbx_strand_id
1 'polypeptide(L)'
;FVTIAASPISSGVFMRYCGMMGRSDLRTDSRFATPALRRKNLKALLDEVQNWMRSFRSFEELEYQVSGAGGLAVGKVRTAADLLETDWAKSADPTYTSLVGDHEIRLPKGPWLFNGKDSGALSAAAPRGANNHEVLSEVGFDEATLRAWQDAGILSSDL
;
A
#
# COMPACT_ATOMS: atom_id res chain seq x y z
N PHE A 1 -6.54 -8.61 10.68
CA PHE A 1 -6.01 -9.43 9.57
C PHE A 1 -4.49 -9.37 9.55
N VAL A 2 -3.86 -10.45 9.02
CA VAL A 2 -2.40 -10.59 8.90
C VAL A 2 -2.08 -11.00 7.47
N THR A 3 -0.96 -10.51 6.93
CA THR A 3 -0.42 -10.94 5.64
C THR A 3 0.99 -11.51 5.82
N ILE A 4 1.31 -12.56 5.06
CA ILE A 4 2.67 -13.11 4.93
C ILE A 4 3.11 -12.88 3.49
N ALA A 5 4.24 -12.19 3.31
CA ALA A 5 4.76 -11.83 1.98
C ALA A 5 5.48 -13.02 1.32
N ALA A 6 4.81 -14.17 1.23
CA ALA A 6 5.37 -15.38 0.64
C ALA A 6 4.28 -16.33 0.17
N SER A 7 4.36 -16.76 -1.09
CA SER A 7 3.37 -17.68 -1.65
C SER A 7 3.72 -19.15 -1.32
N PRO A 8 2.81 -19.89 -0.67
CA PRO A 8 3.04 -21.30 -0.37
C PRO A 8 3.04 -22.21 -1.61
N ILE A 9 2.78 -21.66 -2.80
CA ILE A 9 2.82 -22.43 -4.05
C ILE A 9 4.26 -22.82 -4.42
N SER A 10 5.24 -21.92 -4.23
CA SER A 10 6.64 -22.18 -4.57
C SER A 10 7.25 -23.23 -3.65
N SER A 11 8.10 -24.10 -4.19
CA SER A 11 8.63 -25.25 -3.45
C SER A 11 9.45 -24.86 -2.21
N GLY A 12 10.33 -23.85 -2.33
CA GLY A 12 11.15 -23.41 -1.21
C GLY A 12 10.32 -22.80 -0.07
N VAL A 13 9.32 -21.97 -0.41
CA VAL A 13 8.42 -21.35 0.58
C VAL A 13 7.49 -22.40 1.20
N PHE A 14 6.94 -23.32 0.41
CA PHE A 14 6.12 -24.42 0.92
C PHE A 14 6.86 -25.24 1.98
N MET A 15 8.13 -25.58 1.73
CA MET A 15 8.95 -26.33 2.69
C MET A 15 9.14 -25.55 4.00
N ARG A 16 9.28 -24.22 3.94
CA ARG A 16 9.35 -23.36 5.12
C ARG A 16 8.02 -23.39 5.91
N TYR A 17 6.89 -23.25 5.22
CA TYR A 17 5.56 -23.37 5.84
C TYR A 17 5.41 -24.72 6.55
N CYS A 18 5.73 -25.83 5.90
CA CYS A 18 5.67 -27.16 6.51
C CYS A 18 6.54 -27.25 7.76
N GLY A 19 7.74 -26.64 7.73
CA GLY A 19 8.64 -26.59 8.88
C GLY A 19 8.06 -25.77 10.05
N MET A 20 7.61 -24.54 9.77
CA MET A 20 7.04 -23.65 10.79
C MET A 20 5.77 -24.23 11.43
N MET A 21 4.93 -24.86 10.63
CA MET A 21 3.70 -25.51 11.07
C MET A 21 3.91 -26.83 11.81
N GLY A 22 5.13 -27.42 11.78
CA GLY A 22 5.37 -28.78 12.27
C GLY A 22 4.64 -29.86 11.45
N ARG A 23 4.22 -29.52 10.21
CA ARG A 23 3.38 -30.37 9.34
C ARG A 23 4.22 -31.01 8.22
N SER A 24 5.12 -31.92 8.60
CA SER A 24 5.92 -32.69 7.64
C SER A 24 5.08 -33.60 6.73
N ASP A 25 3.91 -34.02 7.18
CA ASP A 25 2.92 -34.78 6.44
C ASP A 25 2.47 -34.09 5.15
N LEU A 26 2.36 -32.76 5.14
CA LEU A 26 1.96 -32.00 3.96
C LEU A 26 2.99 -32.11 2.81
N ARG A 27 4.23 -32.45 3.10
CA ARG A 27 5.29 -32.61 2.07
C ARG A 27 5.06 -33.82 1.17
N THR A 28 4.41 -34.84 1.71
CA THR A 28 4.09 -36.10 1.01
C THR A 28 2.62 -36.19 0.62
N ASP A 29 1.81 -35.20 0.98
CA ASP A 29 0.39 -35.14 0.60
C ASP A 29 0.26 -34.98 -0.92
N SER A 30 -0.47 -35.91 -1.54
CA SER A 30 -0.69 -35.93 -2.98
C SER A 30 -1.32 -34.64 -3.54
N ARG A 31 -2.06 -33.91 -2.70
CA ARG A 31 -2.66 -32.62 -3.07
C ARG A 31 -1.63 -31.49 -3.22
N PHE A 32 -0.46 -31.60 -2.55
CA PHE A 32 0.52 -30.52 -2.42
C PHE A 32 1.92 -30.90 -2.92
N ALA A 33 2.12 -32.09 -3.47
CA ALA A 33 3.41 -32.64 -3.87
C ALA A 33 4.16 -31.76 -4.90
N THR A 34 3.46 -31.09 -5.80
CA THR A 34 4.06 -30.20 -6.82
C THR A 34 3.47 -28.81 -6.79
N PRO A 35 4.18 -27.76 -7.32
CA PRO A 35 3.61 -26.43 -7.44
C PRO A 35 2.28 -26.36 -8.19
N ALA A 36 2.12 -27.18 -9.23
CA ALA A 36 0.88 -27.28 -10.00
C ALA A 36 -0.28 -27.82 -9.16
N LEU A 37 -0.02 -28.87 -8.37
CA LEU A 37 -1.00 -29.44 -7.45
C LEU A 37 -1.35 -28.48 -6.31
N ARG A 38 -0.38 -27.75 -5.75
CA ARG A 38 -0.62 -26.70 -4.76
C ARG A 38 -1.49 -25.56 -5.30
N ARG A 39 -1.27 -25.17 -6.57
CA ARG A 39 -2.13 -24.17 -7.23
C ARG A 39 -3.55 -24.68 -7.42
N LYS A 40 -3.69 -25.94 -7.87
CA LYS A 40 -5.00 -26.58 -8.04
C LYS A 40 -5.76 -26.69 -6.73
N ASN A 41 -5.08 -26.99 -5.63
CA ASN A 41 -5.65 -27.20 -4.30
C ASN A 41 -5.35 -26.02 -3.37
N LEU A 42 -5.20 -24.80 -3.92
CA LEU A 42 -4.74 -23.62 -3.16
C LEU A 42 -5.63 -23.31 -1.95
N LYS A 43 -6.97 -23.42 -2.13
CA LYS A 43 -7.88 -23.17 -1.03
C LYS A 43 -7.59 -24.10 0.16
N ALA A 44 -7.47 -25.39 -0.09
CA ALA A 44 -7.18 -26.36 0.97
C ALA A 44 -5.82 -26.07 1.65
N LEU A 45 -4.80 -25.68 0.87
CA LEU A 45 -3.50 -25.30 1.42
C LEU A 45 -3.59 -24.03 2.29
N LEU A 46 -4.34 -23.04 1.85
CA LEU A 46 -4.55 -21.82 2.62
C LEU A 46 -5.35 -22.07 3.88
N ASP A 47 -6.33 -23.00 3.86
CA ASP A 47 -7.08 -23.40 5.05
C ASP A 47 -6.14 -24.02 6.11
N GLU A 48 -5.17 -24.86 5.70
CA GLU A 48 -4.14 -25.40 6.61
C GLU A 48 -3.30 -24.27 7.23
N VAL A 49 -2.82 -23.34 6.42
CA VAL A 49 -2.04 -22.18 6.89
C VAL A 49 -2.86 -21.30 7.83
N GLN A 50 -4.12 -21.00 7.48
CA GLN A 50 -4.99 -20.16 8.31
C GLN A 50 -5.30 -20.82 9.66
N ASN A 51 -5.57 -22.13 9.67
CA ASN A 51 -5.83 -22.85 10.91
C ASN A 51 -4.61 -22.82 11.84
N TRP A 52 -3.42 -22.98 11.28
CA TRP A 52 -2.18 -22.83 12.02
C TRP A 52 -2.00 -21.39 12.55
N MET A 53 -2.22 -20.37 11.71
CA MET A 53 -2.11 -18.96 12.15
C MET A 53 -3.10 -18.62 13.26
N ARG A 54 -4.30 -19.19 13.25
CA ARG A 54 -5.32 -19.01 14.30
C ARG A 54 -4.99 -19.69 15.62
N SER A 55 -4.02 -20.61 15.66
CA SER A 55 -3.60 -21.26 16.91
C SER A 55 -2.74 -20.37 17.81
N PHE A 56 -2.22 -19.26 17.29
CA PHE A 56 -1.43 -18.30 18.07
C PHE A 56 -2.33 -17.37 18.89
N ARG A 57 -1.90 -17.03 20.10
CA ARG A 57 -2.64 -16.17 21.02
C ARG A 57 -2.49 -14.69 20.69
N SER A 58 -1.35 -14.33 20.09
CA SER A 58 -1.04 -12.95 19.73
C SER A 58 -0.34 -12.87 18.36
N PHE A 59 -0.28 -11.64 17.82
CA PHE A 59 0.48 -11.39 16.60
C PHE A 59 1.98 -11.54 16.84
N GLU A 60 2.46 -11.16 17.98
CA GLU A 60 3.88 -11.18 18.35
C GLU A 60 4.41 -12.63 18.39
N GLU A 61 3.61 -13.58 18.90
CA GLU A 61 3.92 -15.01 18.83
C GLU A 61 4.00 -15.51 17.38
N LEU A 62 3.03 -15.13 16.54
CA LEU A 62 3.01 -15.47 15.12
C LEU A 62 4.21 -14.85 14.39
N GLU A 63 4.50 -13.57 14.65
CA GLU A 63 5.60 -12.84 14.04
C GLU A 63 6.96 -13.49 14.36
N TYR A 64 7.17 -13.85 15.64
CA TYR A 64 8.37 -14.56 16.05
C TYR A 64 8.55 -15.87 15.30
N GLN A 65 7.47 -16.64 15.12
CA GLN A 65 7.51 -17.91 14.41
C GLN A 65 7.72 -17.74 12.91
N VAL A 66 7.07 -16.76 12.28
CA VAL A 66 7.13 -16.54 10.83
C VAL A 66 8.42 -15.82 10.44
N SER A 67 8.77 -14.73 11.10
CA SER A 67 9.94 -13.92 10.77
C SER A 67 11.22 -14.48 11.36
N GLY A 68 11.17 -14.92 12.64
CA GLY A 68 12.33 -15.47 13.34
C GLY A 68 12.71 -16.85 12.83
N ALA A 69 11.87 -17.85 13.06
CA ALA A 69 12.16 -19.24 12.68
C ALA A 69 11.96 -19.52 11.19
N GLY A 70 10.96 -18.87 10.56
CA GLY A 70 10.61 -19.10 9.16
C GLY A 70 11.36 -18.22 8.15
N GLY A 71 11.93 -17.10 8.58
CA GLY A 71 12.60 -16.13 7.71
C GLY A 71 11.68 -15.56 6.63
N LEU A 72 10.39 -15.39 6.92
CA LEU A 72 9.39 -14.81 6.03
C LEU A 72 8.87 -13.49 6.63
N ALA A 73 8.63 -12.50 5.77
CA ALA A 73 8.05 -11.26 6.21
C ALA A 73 6.55 -11.44 6.53
N VAL A 74 6.13 -10.97 7.69
CA VAL A 74 4.73 -10.96 8.13
C VAL A 74 4.36 -9.58 8.66
N GLY A 75 3.10 -9.17 8.48
CA GLY A 75 2.64 -7.88 8.95
C GLY A 75 1.15 -7.87 9.26
N LYS A 76 0.76 -7.01 10.20
CA LYS A 76 -0.66 -6.69 10.45
C LYS A 76 -1.19 -5.87 9.27
N VAL A 77 -2.36 -6.24 8.76
CA VAL A 77 -3.13 -5.37 7.85
C VAL A 77 -3.81 -4.31 8.71
N ARG A 78 -3.44 -3.05 8.49
CA ARG A 78 -3.96 -1.89 9.22
C ARG A 78 -4.83 -1.04 8.31
N THR A 79 -5.80 -0.36 8.88
CA THR A 79 -6.45 0.76 8.23
C THR A 79 -5.53 1.98 8.24
N ALA A 80 -5.83 3.00 7.43
CA ALA A 80 -5.09 4.25 7.46
C ALA A 80 -5.15 4.91 8.86
N ALA A 81 -6.31 4.84 9.53
CA ALA A 81 -6.47 5.34 10.89
C ALA A 81 -5.55 4.61 11.88
N ASP A 82 -5.54 3.26 11.85
CA ASP A 82 -4.66 2.46 12.72
C ASP A 82 -3.18 2.76 12.47
N LEU A 83 -2.80 3.02 11.21
CA LEU A 83 -1.43 3.33 10.85
C LEU A 83 -0.97 4.66 11.47
N LEU A 84 -1.85 5.67 11.48
CA LEU A 84 -1.55 7.00 12.03
C LEU A 84 -1.36 7.00 13.56
N GLU A 85 -1.89 6.00 14.26
CA GLU A 85 -1.70 5.84 15.70
C GLU A 85 -0.41 5.11 16.09
N THR A 86 0.36 4.62 15.13
CA THR A 86 1.63 3.94 15.41
C THR A 86 2.73 4.92 15.84
N ASP A 87 3.69 4.45 16.64
CA ASP A 87 4.86 5.23 17.05
C ASP A 87 5.67 5.71 15.84
N TRP A 88 5.73 4.90 14.79
CA TRP A 88 6.34 5.30 13.52
C TRP A 88 5.65 6.54 12.92
N ALA A 89 4.33 6.54 12.81
CA ALA A 89 3.61 7.68 12.25
C ALA A 89 3.73 8.93 13.11
N LYS A 90 3.74 8.78 14.45
CA LYS A 90 3.92 9.89 15.38
C LYS A 90 5.32 10.50 15.29
N SER A 91 6.35 9.71 14.99
CA SER A 91 7.73 10.19 14.85
C SER A 91 8.06 10.67 13.43
N ALA A 92 7.52 10.01 12.39
CA ALA A 92 7.81 10.32 10.99
C ALA A 92 6.94 11.44 10.42
N ASP A 93 5.81 11.77 11.08
CA ASP A 93 4.82 12.76 10.63
C ASP A 93 4.49 12.62 9.11
N PRO A 94 3.93 11.46 8.68
CA PRO A 94 3.85 11.09 7.27
C PRO A 94 2.71 11.79 6.51
N THR A 95 2.01 12.72 7.14
CA THR A 95 0.86 13.40 6.57
C THR A 95 0.94 14.93 6.76
N TYR A 96 0.16 15.66 5.96
CA TYR A 96 -0.09 17.08 6.14
C TYR A 96 -1.59 17.37 6.00
N THR A 97 -2.02 18.48 6.55
CA THR A 97 -3.39 18.96 6.41
C THR A 97 -3.49 20.00 5.31
N SER A 98 -4.51 19.91 4.48
CA SER A 98 -4.79 20.86 3.41
C SER A 98 -6.29 21.18 3.35
N LEU A 99 -6.63 22.32 2.78
CA LEU A 99 -8.01 22.73 2.54
C LEU A 99 -8.43 22.31 1.11
N VAL A 100 -9.61 21.72 0.99
CA VAL A 100 -10.29 21.47 -0.26
C VAL A 100 -11.68 22.09 -0.17
N GLY A 101 -11.86 23.25 -0.78
CA GLY A 101 -12.99 24.13 -0.47
C GLY A 101 -12.96 24.52 1.01
N ASP A 102 -14.09 24.35 1.70
CA ASP A 102 -14.21 24.63 3.14
C ASP A 102 -13.86 23.43 4.04
N HIS A 103 -13.40 22.32 3.46
CA HIS A 103 -13.11 21.10 4.19
C HIS A 103 -11.62 20.92 4.43
N GLU A 104 -11.26 20.68 5.68
CA GLU A 104 -9.92 20.29 6.07
C GLU A 104 -9.74 18.78 5.83
N ILE A 105 -8.75 18.40 5.01
CA ILE A 105 -8.44 17.01 4.70
C ILE A 105 -6.99 16.69 5.05
N ARG A 106 -6.76 15.46 5.45
CA ARG A 106 -5.43 14.93 5.77
C ARG A 106 -4.91 14.11 4.59
N LEU A 107 -3.77 14.53 4.06
CA LEU A 107 -3.13 13.93 2.88
C LEU A 107 -1.76 13.32 3.24
N PRO A 108 -1.33 12.26 2.55
CA PRO A 108 0.03 11.72 2.72
C PRO A 108 1.07 12.68 2.15
N LYS A 109 2.22 12.81 2.83
CA LYS A 109 3.44 13.43 2.30
C LYS A 109 4.08 12.53 1.25
N GLY A 110 4.97 13.10 0.43
CA GLY A 110 5.84 12.31 -0.45
C GLY A 110 6.68 11.32 0.37
N PRO A 111 6.86 10.06 -0.13
CA PRO A 111 7.56 9.04 0.65
C PRO A 111 9.09 9.20 0.64
N TRP A 112 9.62 10.12 -0.12
CA TRP A 112 11.05 10.35 -0.24
C TRP A 112 11.49 11.67 0.38
N LEU A 113 12.68 11.63 0.98
CA LEU A 113 13.35 12.79 1.54
C LEU A 113 14.56 13.15 0.66
N PHE A 114 14.72 14.44 0.32
CA PHE A 114 15.92 14.96 -0.32
C PHE A 114 16.80 15.66 0.70
N ASN A 115 17.98 15.12 0.95
CA ASN A 115 18.90 15.61 2.00
C ASN A 115 18.22 15.71 3.39
N GLY A 116 17.35 14.74 3.71
CA GLY A 116 16.60 14.71 4.99
C GLY A 116 15.43 15.67 5.07
N LYS A 117 15.06 16.33 3.97
CA LYS A 117 13.91 17.25 3.90
C LYS A 117 12.77 16.64 3.09
N ASP A 118 11.55 16.90 3.51
CA ASP A 118 10.35 16.56 2.76
C ASP A 118 10.41 17.16 1.35
N SER A 119 9.98 16.38 0.36
CA SER A 119 9.91 16.80 -1.03
C SER A 119 8.46 16.99 -1.47
N GLY A 120 8.24 18.01 -2.27
CA GLY A 120 6.95 18.28 -2.89
C GLY A 120 6.14 19.39 -2.23
N ALA A 121 5.11 19.84 -2.94
CA ALA A 121 4.18 20.81 -2.42
C ALA A 121 3.27 20.16 -1.37
N LEU A 122 3.11 20.82 -0.24
CA LEU A 122 2.17 20.43 0.82
C LEU A 122 0.86 21.19 0.63
N SER A 123 0.23 21.00 -0.54
CA SER A 123 -1.04 21.64 -0.89
C SER A 123 -1.97 20.66 -1.58
N ALA A 124 -3.26 20.92 -1.55
CA ALA A 124 -4.22 20.20 -2.37
C ALA A 124 -3.95 20.43 -3.87
N ALA A 125 -4.41 19.51 -4.71
CA ALA A 125 -4.41 19.74 -6.14
C ALA A 125 -5.24 20.97 -6.49
N ALA A 126 -4.73 21.81 -7.37
CA ALA A 126 -5.50 22.93 -7.90
C ALA A 126 -6.71 22.40 -8.70
N PRO A 127 -7.84 23.14 -8.72
CA PRO A 127 -8.94 22.86 -9.61
C PRO A 127 -8.48 22.80 -11.07
N ARG A 128 -9.22 22.06 -11.90
CA ARG A 128 -8.91 21.97 -13.34
C ARG A 128 -8.91 23.36 -13.96
N GLY A 129 -7.84 23.71 -14.68
CA GLY A 129 -7.70 24.97 -15.39
C GLY A 129 -7.32 26.18 -14.52
N ALA A 130 -7.15 26.02 -13.21
CA ALA A 130 -6.78 27.12 -12.30
C ALA A 130 -5.50 27.86 -12.73
N ASN A 131 -4.56 27.19 -13.36
CA ASN A 131 -3.29 27.74 -13.82
C ASN A 131 -3.26 28.09 -15.31
N ASN A 132 -4.39 27.93 -16.05
CA ASN A 132 -4.42 28.17 -17.50
C ASN A 132 -3.89 29.55 -17.86
N HIS A 133 -4.38 30.58 -17.22
CA HIS A 133 -4.01 31.95 -17.51
C HIS A 133 -2.51 32.21 -17.24
N GLU A 134 -2.03 31.83 -16.08
CA GLU A 134 -0.64 32.01 -15.66
C GLU A 134 0.31 31.31 -16.65
N VAL A 135 0.13 30.01 -16.85
CA VAL A 135 1.02 29.18 -17.67
C VAL A 135 1.01 29.62 -19.15
N LEU A 136 -0.15 29.91 -19.70
CA LEU A 136 -0.25 30.30 -21.12
C LEU A 136 0.24 31.73 -21.36
N SER A 137 0.09 32.64 -20.41
CA SER A 137 0.68 33.99 -20.50
C SER A 137 2.21 33.93 -20.44
N GLU A 138 2.79 33.06 -19.60
CA GLU A 138 4.25 32.86 -19.54
C GLU A 138 4.85 32.38 -20.87
N VAL A 139 4.11 31.57 -21.63
CA VAL A 139 4.56 31.11 -22.97
C VAL A 139 4.17 32.07 -24.12
N GLY A 140 3.62 33.23 -23.78
CA GLY A 140 3.46 34.35 -24.71
C GLY A 140 2.10 34.52 -25.35
N PHE A 141 1.04 33.84 -24.90
CA PHE A 141 -0.32 34.11 -25.34
C PHE A 141 -0.88 35.34 -24.66
N ASP A 142 -1.54 36.20 -25.44
CA ASP A 142 -2.18 37.41 -24.91
C ASP A 142 -3.56 37.13 -24.31
N GLU A 143 -4.04 38.05 -23.51
CA GLU A 143 -5.32 37.97 -22.81
C GLU A 143 -6.52 37.81 -23.76
N ALA A 144 -6.47 38.42 -24.93
CA ALA A 144 -7.55 38.34 -25.90
C ALA A 144 -7.67 36.92 -26.48
N THR A 145 -6.53 36.31 -26.77
CA THR A 145 -6.45 34.91 -27.21
C THR A 145 -6.96 33.95 -26.13
N LEU A 146 -6.56 34.13 -24.88
CA LEU A 146 -7.00 33.25 -23.79
C LEU A 146 -8.50 33.34 -23.55
N ARG A 147 -9.09 34.54 -23.62
CA ARG A 147 -10.55 34.72 -23.53
C ARG A 147 -11.25 34.05 -24.70
N ALA A 148 -10.78 34.24 -25.91
CA ALA A 148 -11.39 33.60 -27.11
C ALA A 148 -11.38 32.07 -26.97
N TRP A 149 -10.31 31.47 -26.45
CA TRP A 149 -10.22 30.06 -26.22
C TRP A 149 -11.12 29.58 -25.07
N GLN A 150 -11.33 30.38 -24.04
CA GLN A 150 -12.26 30.10 -22.98
C GLN A 150 -13.70 30.12 -23.47
N ASP A 151 -14.07 31.16 -24.27
CA ASP A 151 -15.41 31.31 -24.88
C ASP A 151 -15.68 30.16 -25.88
N ALA A 152 -14.66 29.69 -26.58
CA ALA A 152 -14.75 28.55 -27.49
C ALA A 152 -14.74 27.19 -26.80
N GLY A 153 -14.59 27.14 -25.47
CA GLY A 153 -14.51 25.88 -24.68
C GLY A 153 -13.21 25.09 -24.90
N ILE A 154 -12.19 25.71 -25.51
CA ILE A 154 -10.86 25.10 -25.65
C ILE A 154 -10.13 25.09 -24.31
N LEU A 155 -10.24 26.19 -23.57
CA LEU A 155 -9.81 26.25 -22.17
C LEU A 155 -11.03 26.12 -21.26
N SER A 156 -10.96 25.18 -20.33
CA SER A 156 -12.00 25.03 -19.32
C SER A 156 -11.38 25.20 -17.94
N SER A 157 -12.11 25.85 -17.03
CA SER A 157 -11.77 25.95 -15.61
C SER A 157 -12.99 25.58 -14.77
N ASP A 158 -12.74 24.75 -13.74
CA ASP A 158 -13.72 24.50 -12.71
C ASP A 158 -13.39 25.47 -11.56
N LEU A 159 -13.91 26.70 -11.64
CA LEU A 159 -13.82 27.71 -10.59
C LEU A 159 -15.09 27.71 -9.75
#